data_deb538fbf7e0da1e82b97153b3f13af0
#
_entry.id   deb538fbf7e0da1e82b97153b3f13af0
#
_cell.length_a   1.000
_cell.length_b   1.000
_cell.length_c   1.000
_cell.angle_alpha   90.00
_cell.angle_beta   90.00
_cell.angle_gamma   90.00
#
_symmetry.space_group_name_H-M   'P 1'
#
loop_
_entity.id
_entity.type
_entity.pdbx_description
1 polymer ?
#
loop_
_entity_poly.entity_id
_entity_poly.type
_entity_poly.pdbx_seq_one_letter_code
_entity_poly.pdbx_strand_id
1 'polypeptide(L)'
;MALAVCACGTAASPPGHGDARTVSRVGSATHDPTTPAERAAAVTARSTFRDDIGNASSAFVADVAHLQGDLQAGDVAAARSDELAAQAQFDQFRQLAGGDPINASTVDELATQVGPGQSFGGLHAVERDLWSVPGGDVGAALSDASGLEAQAPVAEFLLSKDAPAPEAIGVLGVDDLNWLVDQAVTEDQERYSHLDAVDIAATADAADTAVSAIAPLDHLVDPTLAAEVAEGCTALLADVAALGPPTQVTDGQLGAPQLLALSRQADAAAADLARLSADLVPFGTGGDGDP
;
A
#
# COMPACT_ATOMS: atom_id res chain seq x y z
N MET A 1 27.33 36.10 42.93
CA MET A 1 27.22 36.80 41.65
C MET A 1 27.74 35.86 40.57
N ALA A 2 26.87 35.15 39.89
CA ALA A 2 27.17 34.38 38.68
C ALA A 2 25.89 34.33 37.87
N LEU A 3 25.89 34.96 36.71
CA LEU A 3 24.78 34.96 35.76
C LEU A 3 24.69 33.58 35.04
N ALA A 4 23.54 32.95 35.13
CA ALA A 4 23.20 31.81 34.27
C ALA A 4 22.62 32.36 32.96
N VAL A 5 23.27 32.04 31.86
CA VAL A 5 22.79 32.29 30.50
C VAL A 5 21.92 31.11 30.09
N CYS A 6 20.61 31.33 29.94
CA CYS A 6 19.71 30.41 29.30
C CYS A 6 19.96 30.39 27.79
N ALA A 7 20.47 29.28 27.25
CA ALA A 7 20.49 29.03 25.83
C ALA A 7 19.11 28.44 25.42
N CYS A 8 18.33 29.23 24.71
CA CYS A 8 17.14 28.73 23.99
C CYS A 8 17.61 27.86 22.83
N GLY A 9 17.49 26.55 22.99
CA GLY A 9 17.58 25.61 21.89
C GLY A 9 16.34 25.72 21.00
N THR A 10 16.52 26.18 19.77
CA THR A 10 15.50 26.09 18.73
C THR A 10 15.31 24.64 18.38
N ALA A 11 14.14 24.10 18.72
CA ALA A 11 13.72 22.80 18.22
C ALA A 11 13.66 22.85 16.69
N ALA A 12 14.46 22.03 16.04
CA ALA A 12 14.34 21.80 14.61
C ALA A 12 12.99 21.12 14.37
N SER A 13 12.17 21.73 13.52
CA SER A 13 10.95 21.09 13.00
C SER A 13 11.36 19.84 12.23
N PRO A 14 10.57 18.75 12.32
CA PRO A 14 10.81 17.57 11.48
C PRO A 14 10.76 17.96 9.99
N PRO A 15 11.48 17.27 9.10
CA PRO A 15 11.40 17.52 7.67
C PRO A 15 9.94 17.32 7.26
N GLY A 16 9.34 18.39 6.73
CA GLY A 16 8.00 18.38 6.21
C GLY A 16 7.89 17.31 5.13
N HIS A 17 6.76 16.62 5.12
CA HIS A 17 6.35 15.76 4.01
C HIS A 17 6.71 16.47 2.70
N GLY A 18 7.46 15.74 1.85
CA GLY A 18 7.92 16.29 0.58
C GLY A 18 6.77 16.93 -0.16
N ASP A 19 6.99 18.16 -0.63
CA ASP A 19 6.05 18.87 -1.48
C ASP A 19 5.55 17.93 -2.57
N ALA A 20 4.22 17.71 -2.60
CA ALA A 20 3.57 17.04 -3.72
C ALA A 20 4.17 17.63 -5.00
N ARG A 21 4.94 16.83 -5.73
CA ARG A 21 5.55 17.25 -6.98
C ARG A 21 4.41 17.68 -7.87
N THR A 22 4.30 18.96 -8.10
CA THR A 22 3.32 19.55 -8.99
C THR A 22 3.65 19.06 -10.39
N VAL A 23 2.98 18.00 -10.83
CA VAL A 23 3.08 17.53 -12.22
C VAL A 23 2.53 18.66 -13.08
N SER A 24 3.43 19.35 -13.76
CA SER A 24 3.05 20.38 -14.71
C SER A 24 2.19 19.71 -15.79
N ARG A 25 0.92 20.11 -15.88
CA ARG A 25 0.02 19.75 -16.95
C ARG A 25 0.65 20.14 -18.29
N VAL A 26 1.32 19.19 -18.93
CA VAL A 26 1.59 19.28 -20.37
C VAL A 26 0.27 19.01 -21.04
N GLY A 27 -0.21 19.94 -21.85
CA GLY A 27 -1.57 19.97 -22.38
C GLY A 27 -1.99 18.66 -23.02
N SER A 28 -2.75 17.88 -22.28
CA SER A 28 -3.52 16.76 -22.79
C SER A 28 -4.62 17.34 -23.69
N ALA A 29 -4.73 16.84 -24.90
CA ALA A 29 -5.94 17.03 -25.69
C ALA A 29 -7.10 16.52 -24.80
N THR A 30 -8.09 17.37 -24.55
CA THR A 30 -9.28 16.99 -23.80
C THR A 30 -9.97 15.87 -24.58
N HIS A 31 -9.75 14.64 -24.15
CA HIS A 31 -10.47 13.50 -24.68
C HIS A 31 -11.91 13.57 -24.14
N ASP A 32 -12.88 13.66 -25.04
CA ASP A 32 -14.29 13.63 -24.67
C ASP A 32 -14.75 12.15 -24.63
N PRO A 33 -15.14 11.59 -23.47
CA PRO A 33 -15.51 10.18 -23.34
C PRO A 33 -16.84 9.91 -24.04
N THR A 34 -16.78 9.70 -25.35
CA THR A 34 -17.98 9.70 -26.19
C THR A 34 -18.34 8.33 -26.73
N THR A 35 -17.42 7.38 -26.78
CA THR A 35 -17.72 6.08 -27.39
C THR A 35 -18.35 5.10 -26.39
N PRO A 36 -19.28 4.23 -26.85
CA PRO A 36 -19.82 3.16 -26.02
C PRO A 36 -18.75 2.20 -25.51
N ALA A 37 -17.65 1.99 -26.28
CA ALA A 37 -16.54 1.13 -25.90
C ALA A 37 -15.78 1.65 -24.69
N GLU A 38 -15.46 2.94 -24.67
CA GLU A 38 -14.77 3.59 -23.55
C GLU A 38 -15.62 3.57 -22.27
N ARG A 39 -16.92 3.85 -22.39
CA ARG A 39 -17.82 3.75 -21.22
C ARG A 39 -17.89 2.32 -20.69
N ALA A 40 -17.98 1.32 -21.55
CA ALA A 40 -17.98 -0.08 -21.14
C ALA A 40 -16.65 -0.47 -20.47
N ALA A 41 -15.52 -0.01 -21.01
CA ALA A 41 -14.19 -0.24 -20.45
C ALA A 41 -14.04 0.42 -19.06
N ALA A 42 -14.55 1.65 -18.88
CA ALA A 42 -14.54 2.33 -17.57
C ALA A 42 -15.37 1.59 -16.51
N VAL A 43 -16.54 1.06 -16.88
CA VAL A 43 -17.35 0.20 -15.98
C VAL A 43 -16.60 -1.07 -15.63
N THR A 44 -15.96 -1.71 -16.63
CA THR A 44 -15.14 -2.93 -16.40
C THR A 44 -13.97 -2.63 -15.47
N ALA A 45 -13.22 -1.56 -15.68
CA ALA A 45 -12.11 -1.15 -14.81
C ALA A 45 -12.54 -1.07 -13.34
N ARG A 46 -13.63 -0.35 -13.08
CA ARG A 46 -14.19 -0.21 -11.72
C ARG A 46 -14.61 -1.54 -11.11
N SER A 47 -15.28 -2.41 -11.88
CA SER A 47 -15.73 -3.71 -11.36
C SER A 47 -14.56 -4.64 -11.09
N THR A 48 -13.57 -4.70 -11.99
CA THR A 48 -12.37 -5.52 -11.82
C THR A 48 -11.60 -5.09 -10.56
N PHE A 49 -11.28 -3.80 -10.45
CA PHE A 49 -10.58 -3.27 -9.29
C PHE A 49 -11.31 -3.55 -7.97
N ARG A 50 -12.63 -3.31 -7.94
CA ARG A 50 -13.43 -3.61 -6.75
C ARG A 50 -13.38 -5.08 -6.36
N ASP A 51 -13.47 -5.98 -7.34
CA ASP A 51 -13.49 -7.41 -7.09
C ASP A 51 -12.11 -7.90 -6.59
N ASP A 52 -11.01 -7.37 -7.13
CA ASP A 52 -9.63 -7.69 -6.71
C ASP A 52 -9.38 -7.19 -5.28
N ILE A 53 -9.70 -5.94 -4.98
CA ILE A 53 -9.57 -5.37 -3.63
C ILE A 53 -10.51 -6.07 -2.63
N GLY A 54 -11.72 -6.45 -3.06
CA GLY A 54 -12.64 -7.24 -2.25
C GLY A 54 -12.08 -8.61 -1.88
N ASN A 55 -11.36 -9.25 -2.80
CA ASN A 55 -10.67 -10.50 -2.54
C ASN A 55 -9.52 -10.33 -1.53
N ALA A 56 -8.68 -9.31 -1.70
CA ALA A 56 -7.59 -9.00 -0.78
C ALA A 56 -8.11 -8.68 0.64
N SER A 57 -9.16 -7.87 0.74
CA SER A 57 -9.82 -7.55 2.02
C SER A 57 -10.39 -8.80 2.71
N SER A 58 -11.04 -9.69 1.94
CA SER A 58 -11.58 -10.94 2.49
C SER A 58 -10.47 -11.89 2.95
N ALA A 59 -9.35 -11.93 2.20
CA ALA A 59 -8.18 -12.71 2.58
C ALA A 59 -7.54 -12.14 3.87
N PHE A 60 -7.39 -10.82 3.98
CA PHE A 60 -6.94 -10.16 5.21
C PHE A 60 -7.77 -10.57 6.43
N VAL A 61 -9.11 -10.54 6.33
CA VAL A 61 -10.01 -10.98 7.41
C VAL A 61 -9.74 -12.45 7.80
N ALA A 62 -9.54 -13.32 6.81
CA ALA A 62 -9.25 -14.72 7.05
C ALA A 62 -7.88 -14.93 7.72
N ASP A 63 -6.85 -14.22 7.27
CA ASP A 63 -5.49 -14.34 7.82
C ASP A 63 -5.42 -13.80 9.25
N VAL A 64 -6.12 -12.71 9.58
CA VAL A 64 -6.26 -12.21 10.95
C VAL A 64 -6.97 -13.25 11.85
N ALA A 65 -7.99 -13.94 11.34
CA ALA A 65 -8.67 -14.99 12.11
C ALA A 65 -7.78 -16.23 12.31
N HIS A 66 -6.97 -16.62 11.32
CA HIS A 66 -5.97 -17.68 11.44
C HIS A 66 -4.89 -17.32 12.46
N LEU A 67 -4.31 -16.13 12.33
CA LEU A 67 -3.33 -15.57 13.29
C LEU A 67 -3.84 -15.68 14.72
N GLN A 68 -5.07 -15.25 14.98
CA GLN A 68 -5.67 -15.34 16.31
C GLN A 68 -5.83 -16.80 16.77
N GLY A 69 -6.25 -17.71 15.89
CA GLY A 69 -6.38 -19.14 16.17
C GLY A 69 -5.03 -19.77 16.56
N ASP A 70 -3.98 -19.44 15.82
CA ASP A 70 -2.63 -19.96 16.07
C ASP A 70 -2.02 -19.40 17.35
N LEU A 71 -2.25 -18.11 17.64
CA LEU A 71 -1.87 -17.51 18.92
C LEU A 71 -2.58 -18.19 20.10
N GLN A 72 -3.88 -18.51 20.00
CA GLN A 72 -4.62 -19.25 21.01
C GLN A 72 -4.09 -20.68 21.20
N ALA A 73 -3.62 -21.32 20.12
CA ALA A 73 -2.99 -22.63 20.15
C ALA A 73 -1.55 -22.59 20.66
N GLY A 74 -0.92 -21.41 20.74
CA GLY A 74 0.48 -21.23 21.08
C GLY A 74 1.45 -21.62 19.96
N ASP A 75 0.96 -21.72 18.71
CA ASP A 75 1.78 -22.00 17.53
C ASP A 75 2.38 -20.71 16.98
N VAL A 76 3.50 -20.28 17.56
CA VAL A 76 4.20 -19.05 17.18
C VAL A 76 4.70 -19.11 15.73
N ALA A 77 5.04 -20.29 15.23
CA ALA A 77 5.57 -20.40 13.85
C ALA A 77 4.46 -20.16 12.81
N ALA A 78 3.28 -20.74 13.03
CA ALA A 78 2.10 -20.50 12.20
C ALA A 78 1.63 -19.03 12.35
N ALA A 79 1.55 -18.51 13.58
CA ALA A 79 1.16 -17.13 13.85
C ALA A 79 2.05 -16.09 13.13
N ARG A 80 3.37 -16.32 13.04
CA ARG A 80 4.27 -15.48 12.26
C ARG A 80 3.98 -15.52 10.77
N SER A 81 3.63 -16.69 10.25
CA SER A 81 3.28 -16.83 8.84
C SER A 81 1.97 -16.12 8.51
N ASP A 82 0.99 -16.21 9.39
CA ASP A 82 -0.32 -15.60 9.19
C ASP A 82 -0.28 -14.07 9.38
N GLU A 83 0.59 -13.59 10.26
CA GLU A 83 0.83 -12.16 10.44
C GLU A 83 1.41 -11.55 9.15
N LEU A 84 2.47 -12.12 8.58
CA LEU A 84 3.05 -11.69 7.31
C LEU A 84 2.04 -11.81 6.14
N ALA A 85 1.18 -12.82 6.15
CA ALA A 85 0.12 -12.94 5.16
C ALA A 85 -0.91 -11.82 5.31
N ALA A 86 -1.33 -11.52 6.55
CA ALA A 86 -2.26 -10.42 6.82
C ALA A 86 -1.66 -9.06 6.41
N GLN A 87 -0.38 -8.81 6.70
CA GLN A 87 0.33 -7.61 6.27
C GLN A 87 0.30 -7.49 4.74
N ALA A 88 0.71 -8.53 4.02
CA ALA A 88 0.71 -8.54 2.57
C ALA A 88 -0.69 -8.30 1.95
N GLN A 89 -1.75 -8.82 2.58
CA GLN A 89 -3.13 -8.54 2.12
C GLN A 89 -3.55 -7.11 2.42
N PHE A 90 -3.17 -6.57 3.59
CA PHE A 90 -3.47 -5.18 3.94
C PHE A 90 -2.83 -4.21 2.96
N ASP A 91 -1.59 -4.45 2.56
CA ASP A 91 -0.85 -3.63 1.61
C ASP A 91 -1.54 -3.52 0.25
N GLN A 92 -2.29 -4.54 -0.18
CA GLN A 92 -3.07 -4.50 -1.42
C GLN A 92 -4.16 -3.42 -1.42
N PHE A 93 -4.62 -2.95 -0.27
CA PHE A 93 -5.68 -1.94 -0.17
C PHE A 93 -5.38 -0.78 0.79
N ARG A 94 -4.16 -0.69 1.31
CA ARG A 94 -3.73 0.34 2.27
C ARG A 94 -4.06 1.76 1.80
N GLN A 95 -3.79 2.08 0.54
CA GLN A 95 -4.03 3.42 0.00
C GLN A 95 -5.52 3.79 0.00
N LEU A 96 -6.40 2.84 -0.23
CA LEU A 96 -7.85 3.05 -0.07
C LEU A 96 -8.25 3.30 1.39
N ALA A 97 -7.63 2.58 2.33
CA ALA A 97 -7.89 2.73 3.75
C ALA A 97 -7.43 4.09 4.30
N GLY A 98 -6.41 4.72 3.71
CA GLY A 98 -5.86 6.02 4.12
C GLY A 98 -6.82 7.20 4.00
N GLY A 99 -7.88 7.08 3.21
CA GLY A 99 -8.90 8.13 3.01
C GLY A 99 -10.14 8.03 3.89
N ASP A 100 -10.31 7.00 4.70
CA ASP A 100 -11.53 6.71 5.46
C ASP A 100 -11.25 6.50 6.96
N PRO A 101 -12.30 6.59 7.86
CA PRO A 101 -12.19 6.47 9.32
C PRO A 101 -11.70 5.11 9.84
N ILE A 102 -11.57 4.08 9.02
CA ILE A 102 -10.59 3.05 9.35
C ILE A 102 -9.24 3.72 9.14
N ASN A 103 -8.76 4.17 10.21
CA ASN A 103 -7.46 4.75 10.30
C ASN A 103 -6.48 3.66 9.85
N ALA A 104 -5.92 3.74 8.64
CA ALA A 104 -4.82 2.88 8.23
C ALA A 104 -3.77 2.84 9.34
N SER A 105 -3.60 3.96 10.07
CA SER A 105 -2.78 4.08 11.26
C SER A 105 -3.21 3.20 12.44
N THR A 106 -4.41 2.65 12.50
CA THR A 106 -4.79 1.68 13.57
C THR A 106 -4.50 0.23 13.20
N VAL A 107 -4.42 -0.08 11.92
CA VAL A 107 -4.08 -1.42 11.42
C VAL A 107 -2.57 -1.54 11.18
N ASP A 108 -1.94 -0.50 10.68
CA ASP A 108 -0.56 -0.47 10.20
C ASP A 108 0.24 0.68 10.87
N GLU A 109 0.10 0.84 12.19
CA GLU A 109 0.78 1.90 12.94
C GLU A 109 2.25 1.54 13.17
N LEU A 110 3.16 2.40 12.69
CA LEU A 110 4.58 2.23 12.98
C LEU A 110 4.93 2.69 14.39
N ALA A 111 5.81 1.96 15.07
CA ALA A 111 6.31 2.33 16.39
C ALA A 111 6.90 3.75 16.46
N THR A 112 7.43 4.24 15.34
CA THR A 112 7.98 5.61 15.19
C THR A 112 6.90 6.68 15.11
N GLN A 113 5.66 6.33 14.80
CA GLN A 113 4.51 7.23 14.69
C GLN A 113 3.75 7.38 16.01
N VAL A 114 4.00 6.47 16.96
CA VAL A 114 3.32 6.47 18.26
C VAL A 114 3.84 7.59 19.16
N GLY A 115 2.95 8.49 19.55
CA GLY A 115 3.29 9.59 20.46
C GLY A 115 3.43 9.14 21.93
N PRO A 116 4.07 9.95 22.78
CA PRO A 116 4.18 9.65 24.20
C PRO A 116 2.82 9.43 24.88
N GLY A 117 2.64 8.25 25.47
CA GLY A 117 1.40 7.85 26.16
C GLY A 117 0.29 7.33 25.28
N GLN A 118 0.52 7.17 23.98
CA GLN A 118 -0.36 6.45 23.08
C GLN A 118 -0.05 4.95 23.12
N SER A 119 -1.06 4.13 22.83
CA SER A 119 -0.88 2.69 22.70
C SER A 119 -0.38 2.38 21.29
N PHE A 120 0.66 1.61 21.17
CA PHE A 120 1.11 1.01 19.92
C PHE A 120 0.27 -0.23 19.64
N GLY A 121 -0.37 -0.28 18.48
CA GLY A 121 -1.28 -1.34 18.06
C GLY A 121 -1.08 -1.73 16.60
N GLY A 122 -1.99 -2.52 16.06
CA GLY A 122 -1.95 -2.92 14.66
C GLY A 122 -1.05 -4.14 14.40
N LEU A 123 -0.81 -4.41 13.11
CA LEU A 123 0.01 -5.53 12.66
C LEU A 123 1.44 -5.44 13.20
N HIS A 124 2.07 -4.27 13.15
CA HIS A 124 3.44 -4.09 13.66
C HIS A 124 3.57 -4.25 15.19
N ALA A 125 2.48 -4.10 15.95
CA ALA A 125 2.50 -4.44 17.36
C ALA A 125 2.50 -5.96 17.56
N VAL A 126 1.72 -6.69 16.75
CA VAL A 126 1.74 -8.16 16.72
C VAL A 126 3.11 -8.67 16.24
N GLU A 127 3.66 -8.09 15.19
CA GLU A 127 5.00 -8.38 14.70
C GLU A 127 6.05 -8.22 15.83
N ARG A 128 6.06 -7.06 16.50
CA ARG A 128 6.94 -6.84 17.67
C ARG A 128 6.85 -7.97 18.68
N ASP A 129 5.64 -8.34 19.07
CA ASP A 129 5.43 -9.31 20.12
C ASP A 129 5.81 -10.73 19.69
N LEU A 130 5.69 -11.03 18.40
CA LEU A 130 6.09 -12.32 17.85
C LEU A 130 7.61 -12.45 17.65
N TRP A 131 8.34 -11.36 17.31
CA TRP A 131 9.76 -11.44 16.93
C TRP A 131 10.73 -10.85 17.96
N SER A 132 10.32 -9.89 18.82
CA SER A 132 11.26 -9.21 19.73
C SER A 132 11.86 -10.14 20.82
N VAL A 133 11.19 -11.24 21.14
CA VAL A 133 11.68 -12.19 22.15
C VAL A 133 11.74 -13.61 21.59
N PRO A 134 12.71 -14.45 22.02
CA PRO A 134 12.74 -15.84 21.61
C PRO A 134 11.46 -16.58 22.02
N GLY A 135 10.77 -17.14 21.05
CA GLY A 135 9.49 -17.85 21.25
C GLY A 135 8.25 -16.96 21.26
N GLY A 136 8.41 -15.66 21.06
CA GLY A 136 7.31 -14.69 21.01
C GLY A 136 6.67 -14.41 22.37
N ASP A 137 6.01 -13.27 22.51
CA ASP A 137 5.06 -12.97 23.60
C ASP A 137 3.63 -13.22 23.11
N VAL A 138 3.22 -14.49 23.14
CA VAL A 138 1.89 -14.92 22.65
C VAL A 138 0.75 -14.18 23.34
N GLY A 139 0.91 -13.83 24.62
CA GLY A 139 -0.14 -13.13 25.38
C GLY A 139 -0.35 -11.70 24.90
N ALA A 140 0.74 -10.97 24.66
CA ALA A 140 0.69 -9.62 24.11
C ALA A 140 0.20 -9.65 22.66
N ALA A 141 0.77 -10.50 21.79
CA ALA A 141 0.37 -10.68 20.42
C ALA A 141 -1.13 -11.00 20.26
N LEU A 142 -1.67 -11.88 21.13
CA LEU A 142 -3.11 -12.20 21.12
C LEU A 142 -3.99 -10.99 21.49
N SER A 143 -3.52 -10.16 22.43
CA SER A 143 -4.23 -8.92 22.79
C SER A 143 -4.28 -7.95 21.60
N ASP A 144 -3.17 -7.74 20.90
CA ASP A 144 -3.06 -6.83 19.77
C ASP A 144 -3.80 -7.38 18.53
N ALA A 145 -3.71 -8.69 18.26
CA ALA A 145 -4.47 -9.36 17.21
C ALA A 145 -6.00 -9.29 17.42
N SER A 146 -6.48 -9.28 18.67
CA SER A 146 -7.91 -9.10 18.98
C SER A 146 -8.41 -7.72 18.59
N GLY A 147 -7.56 -6.69 18.61
CA GLY A 147 -7.84 -5.36 18.09
C GLY A 147 -8.02 -5.36 16.57
N LEU A 148 -7.16 -6.11 15.87
CA LEU A 148 -7.22 -6.29 14.41
C LEU A 148 -8.50 -7.00 13.96
N GLU A 149 -8.91 -8.07 14.67
CA GLU A 149 -10.15 -8.79 14.36
C GLU A 149 -11.37 -7.85 14.38
N ALA A 150 -11.41 -6.88 15.30
CA ALA A 150 -12.49 -5.91 15.37
C ALA A 150 -12.46 -4.90 14.20
N GLN A 151 -11.30 -4.64 13.61
CA GLN A 151 -11.13 -3.70 12.48
C GLN A 151 -11.34 -4.38 11.11
N ALA A 152 -10.98 -5.64 10.98
CA ALA A 152 -11.04 -6.38 9.73
C ALA A 152 -12.42 -6.35 9.02
N PRO A 153 -13.57 -6.62 9.70
CA PRO A 153 -14.88 -6.54 9.08
C PRO A 153 -15.29 -5.13 8.64
N VAL A 154 -14.73 -4.10 9.27
CA VAL A 154 -14.99 -2.70 8.89
C VAL A 154 -14.26 -2.38 7.60
N ALA A 155 -13.03 -2.89 7.39
CA ALA A 155 -12.29 -2.77 6.14
C ALA A 155 -13.09 -3.37 4.98
N GLU A 156 -13.55 -4.60 5.13
CA GLU A 156 -14.39 -5.29 4.14
C GLU A 156 -15.65 -4.49 3.77
N PHE A 157 -16.36 -3.95 4.80
CA PHE A 157 -17.57 -3.16 4.58
C PHE A 157 -17.33 -1.86 3.81
N LEU A 158 -16.25 -1.14 4.08
CA LEU A 158 -15.96 0.15 3.42
C LEU A 158 -15.59 -0.06 1.96
N LEU A 159 -14.79 -1.07 1.67
CA LEU A 159 -14.36 -1.40 0.31
C LEU A 159 -15.49 -1.95 -0.57
N SER A 160 -16.57 -2.47 0.04
CA SER A 160 -17.72 -3.00 -0.70
C SER A 160 -18.65 -1.94 -1.28
N LYS A 161 -18.52 -0.66 -0.89
CA LYS A 161 -19.55 0.35 -1.17
C LYS A 161 -19.46 0.95 -2.56
N ASP A 162 -18.32 1.47 -2.98
CA ASP A 162 -18.18 2.13 -4.29
C ASP A 162 -16.77 1.94 -4.86
N ALA A 163 -16.67 1.33 -6.03
CA ALA A 163 -15.40 1.28 -6.75
C ALA A 163 -15.01 2.70 -7.18
N PRO A 164 -13.75 3.11 -6.97
CA PRO A 164 -13.27 4.41 -7.39
C PRO A 164 -13.39 4.59 -8.91
N ALA A 165 -13.41 5.83 -9.37
CA ALA A 165 -13.36 6.13 -10.79
C ALA A 165 -12.03 5.70 -11.41
N PRO A 166 -11.96 5.41 -12.73
CA PRO A 166 -10.73 4.92 -13.35
C PRO A 166 -9.50 5.81 -13.10
N GLU A 167 -9.66 7.12 -13.13
CA GLU A 167 -8.59 8.04 -12.80
C GLU A 167 -8.09 7.87 -11.35
N ALA A 168 -9.03 7.68 -10.42
CA ALA A 168 -8.69 7.48 -9.02
C ALA A 168 -8.01 6.11 -8.78
N ILE A 169 -8.39 5.06 -9.53
CA ILE A 169 -7.68 3.78 -9.51
C ILE A 169 -6.22 3.98 -9.94
N GLY A 170 -5.99 4.71 -11.04
CA GLY A 170 -4.62 5.02 -11.47
C GLY A 170 -3.84 5.84 -10.44
N VAL A 171 -4.48 6.79 -9.75
CA VAL A 171 -3.85 7.56 -8.65
C VAL A 171 -3.47 6.66 -7.48
N LEU A 172 -4.30 5.68 -7.12
CA LEU A 172 -3.96 4.70 -6.06
C LEU A 172 -2.71 3.90 -6.45
N GLY A 173 -2.61 3.42 -7.69
CA GLY A 173 -1.39 2.75 -8.16
C GLY A 173 -0.15 3.66 -8.15
N VAL A 174 -0.30 4.96 -8.43
CA VAL A 174 0.79 5.94 -8.26
C VAL A 174 1.20 6.07 -6.80
N ASP A 175 0.23 6.10 -5.88
CA ASP A 175 0.49 6.22 -4.45
C ASP A 175 1.20 4.95 -3.92
N ASP A 176 0.83 3.75 -4.40
CA ASP A 176 1.53 2.50 -4.08
C ASP A 176 2.98 2.53 -4.59
N LEU A 177 3.22 2.95 -5.84
CA LEU A 177 4.56 3.05 -6.39
C LEU A 177 5.42 4.09 -5.66
N ASN A 178 4.84 5.23 -5.26
CA ASN A 178 5.54 6.23 -4.45
C ASN A 178 5.88 5.70 -3.06
N TRP A 179 4.96 4.95 -2.45
CA TRP A 179 5.22 4.30 -1.17
C TRP A 179 6.38 3.29 -1.28
N LEU A 180 6.42 2.49 -2.35
CA LEU A 180 7.53 1.58 -2.62
C LEU A 180 8.87 2.33 -2.74
N VAL A 181 8.89 3.50 -3.40
CA VAL A 181 10.08 4.36 -3.49
C VAL A 181 10.55 4.79 -2.11
N ASP A 182 9.63 5.22 -1.25
CA ASP A 182 9.94 5.70 0.09
C ASP A 182 10.39 4.55 1.00
N GLN A 183 9.77 3.38 0.91
CA GLN A 183 10.04 2.23 1.76
C GLN A 183 11.29 1.46 1.33
N ALA A 184 11.57 1.35 0.03
CA ALA A 184 12.79 0.70 -0.46
C ALA A 184 14.10 1.35 0.08
N VAL A 185 13.99 2.48 0.77
CA VAL A 185 15.12 3.25 1.30
C VAL A 185 15.19 3.23 2.83
N THR A 186 14.09 2.94 3.53
CA THR A 186 13.99 3.21 4.98
C THR A 186 14.15 2.00 5.89
N GLU A 187 13.96 0.76 5.40
CA GLU A 187 14.11 -0.49 6.19
C GLU A 187 13.38 -0.45 7.56
N ASP A 188 12.21 0.19 7.65
CA ASP A 188 11.58 0.49 8.95
C ASP A 188 10.19 -0.14 9.09
N GLN A 189 9.68 -0.80 8.02
CA GLN A 189 8.32 -1.36 8.03
C GLN A 189 8.28 -2.63 8.86
N GLU A 190 8.95 -3.66 8.44
CA GLU A 190 9.07 -4.94 9.14
C GLU A 190 10.25 -4.91 10.14
N ARG A 191 10.20 -3.95 11.05
CA ARG A 191 11.30 -3.59 11.95
C ARG A 191 11.75 -4.73 12.88
N TYR A 192 10.87 -5.65 13.22
CA TYR A 192 11.15 -6.71 14.19
C TYR A 192 11.38 -8.06 13.53
N SER A 193 10.70 -8.33 12.42
CA SER A 193 10.88 -9.53 11.60
C SER A 193 12.06 -9.38 10.65
N HIS A 194 12.38 -8.16 10.22
CA HIS A 194 13.36 -7.83 9.18
C HIS A 194 13.01 -8.46 7.82
N LEU A 195 11.74 -8.42 7.44
CA LEU A 195 11.21 -9.04 6.23
C LEU A 195 10.52 -8.01 5.30
N ASP A 196 11.07 -6.78 5.21
CA ASP A 196 10.55 -5.70 4.34
C ASP A 196 10.28 -6.14 2.89
N ALA A 197 10.88 -7.24 2.46
CA ALA A 197 10.59 -7.83 1.15
C ALA A 197 9.12 -8.26 0.97
N VAL A 198 8.39 -8.51 2.07
CA VAL A 198 6.95 -8.83 2.05
C VAL A 198 6.16 -7.61 1.60
N ASP A 199 6.41 -6.46 2.22
CA ASP A 199 5.74 -5.20 1.90
C ASP A 199 6.10 -4.70 0.50
N ILE A 200 7.39 -4.82 0.13
CA ILE A 200 7.86 -4.48 -1.22
C ILE A 200 7.11 -5.29 -2.28
N ALA A 201 6.96 -6.60 -2.06
CA ALA A 201 6.26 -7.46 -3.01
C ALA A 201 4.76 -7.15 -3.06
N ALA A 202 4.12 -7.02 -1.91
CA ALA A 202 2.69 -6.76 -1.82
C ALA A 202 2.30 -5.39 -2.42
N THR A 203 3.12 -4.36 -2.18
CA THR A 203 2.91 -3.02 -2.75
C THR A 203 3.12 -2.99 -4.26
N ALA A 204 4.11 -3.72 -4.78
CA ALA A 204 4.29 -3.84 -6.22
C ALA A 204 3.10 -4.55 -6.88
N ASP A 205 2.55 -5.60 -6.25
CA ASP A 205 1.35 -6.30 -6.70
C ASP A 205 0.10 -5.39 -6.62
N ALA A 206 -0.03 -4.54 -5.61
CA ALA A 206 -1.10 -3.56 -5.49
C ALA A 206 -1.11 -2.56 -6.66
N ALA A 207 0.07 -2.03 -7.00
CA ALA A 207 0.24 -1.15 -8.15
C ALA A 207 -0.12 -1.85 -9.47
N ASP A 208 0.30 -3.11 -9.66
CA ASP A 208 -0.05 -3.92 -10.85
C ASP A 208 -1.56 -4.18 -10.91
N THR A 209 -2.21 -4.44 -9.78
CA THR A 209 -3.67 -4.58 -9.68
C THR A 209 -4.39 -3.34 -10.22
N ALA A 210 -3.96 -2.14 -9.80
CA ALA A 210 -4.51 -0.88 -10.30
C ALA A 210 -4.29 -0.73 -11.81
N VAL A 211 -3.07 -0.96 -12.30
CA VAL A 211 -2.73 -0.88 -13.75
C VAL A 211 -3.53 -1.89 -14.56
N SER A 212 -3.61 -3.14 -14.12
CA SER A 212 -4.35 -4.20 -14.80
C SER A 212 -5.84 -3.89 -14.89
N ALA A 213 -6.42 -3.32 -13.85
CA ALA A 213 -7.84 -2.95 -13.84
C ALA A 213 -8.18 -1.86 -14.85
N ILE A 214 -7.33 -0.82 -15.01
CA ILE A 214 -7.57 0.27 -15.95
C ILE A 214 -7.11 -0.04 -17.38
N ALA A 215 -6.28 -1.05 -17.60
CA ALA A 215 -5.67 -1.38 -18.91
C ALA A 215 -6.66 -1.45 -20.08
N PRO A 216 -7.88 -2.03 -19.97
CA PRO A 216 -8.84 -2.04 -21.08
C PRO A 216 -9.27 -0.64 -21.54
N LEU A 217 -9.33 0.34 -20.62
CA LEU A 217 -9.67 1.72 -20.92
C LEU A 217 -8.46 2.47 -21.49
N ASP A 218 -7.30 2.28 -20.89
CA ASP A 218 -6.04 2.92 -21.26
C ASP A 218 -5.65 2.64 -22.71
N HIS A 219 -5.82 1.39 -23.14
CA HIS A 219 -5.57 1.00 -24.53
C HIS A 219 -6.49 1.68 -25.55
N LEU A 220 -7.66 2.18 -25.13
CA LEU A 220 -8.56 2.97 -25.99
C LEU A 220 -8.18 4.45 -25.99
N VAL A 221 -7.65 4.96 -24.88
CA VAL A 221 -7.33 6.38 -24.68
C VAL A 221 -5.93 6.72 -25.19
N ASP A 222 -4.91 6.03 -24.70
CA ASP A 222 -3.51 6.15 -25.15
C ASP A 222 -2.82 4.79 -25.18
N PRO A 223 -2.90 4.03 -26.27
CA PRO A 223 -2.33 2.68 -26.36
C PRO A 223 -0.80 2.65 -26.23
N THR A 224 -0.12 3.76 -26.53
CA THR A 224 1.34 3.84 -26.43
C THR A 224 1.75 3.97 -24.97
N LEU A 225 1.19 4.91 -24.26
CA LEU A 225 1.46 5.13 -22.85
C LEU A 225 0.99 3.96 -22.00
N ALA A 226 -0.16 3.34 -22.31
CA ALA A 226 -0.64 2.12 -21.69
C ALA A 226 0.37 0.96 -21.79
N ALA A 227 1.00 0.80 -22.96
CA ALA A 227 2.04 -0.21 -23.15
C ALA A 227 3.31 0.11 -22.35
N GLU A 228 3.74 1.37 -22.27
CA GLU A 228 4.89 1.81 -21.47
C GLU A 228 4.67 1.54 -19.97
N VAL A 229 3.49 1.88 -19.45
CA VAL A 229 3.11 1.61 -18.05
C VAL A 229 3.11 0.11 -17.75
N ALA A 230 2.46 -0.69 -18.61
CA ALA A 230 2.40 -2.14 -18.43
C ALA A 230 3.80 -2.81 -18.47
N GLU A 231 4.69 -2.34 -19.36
CA GLU A 231 6.08 -2.80 -19.44
C GLU A 231 6.86 -2.42 -18.15
N GLY A 232 6.68 -1.20 -17.67
CA GLY A 232 7.32 -0.71 -16.44
C GLY A 232 6.92 -1.51 -15.21
N CYS A 233 5.62 -1.76 -15.02
CA CYS A 233 5.12 -2.59 -13.91
C CYS A 233 5.58 -4.05 -14.03
N THR A 234 5.52 -4.64 -15.23
CA THR A 234 6.02 -6.01 -15.46
C THR A 234 7.50 -6.14 -15.12
N ALA A 235 8.31 -5.15 -15.49
CA ALA A 235 9.74 -5.15 -15.17
C ALA A 235 9.97 -5.01 -13.66
N LEU A 236 9.21 -4.14 -12.98
CA LEU A 236 9.28 -3.97 -11.53
C LEU A 236 8.94 -5.29 -10.80
N LEU A 237 7.84 -5.94 -11.17
CA LEU A 237 7.45 -7.24 -10.59
C LEU A 237 8.52 -8.32 -10.83
N ALA A 238 9.15 -8.34 -12.01
CA ALA A 238 10.22 -9.26 -12.30
C ALA A 238 11.45 -9.03 -11.42
N ASP A 239 11.82 -7.77 -11.16
CA ASP A 239 12.93 -7.42 -10.29
C ASP A 239 12.61 -7.71 -8.81
N VAL A 240 11.39 -7.46 -8.36
CA VAL A 240 10.91 -7.87 -7.03
C VAL A 240 10.96 -9.40 -6.89
N ALA A 241 10.45 -10.14 -7.86
CA ALA A 241 10.50 -11.62 -7.85
C ALA A 241 11.94 -12.16 -7.84
N ALA A 242 12.90 -11.44 -8.44
CA ALA A 242 14.32 -11.81 -8.43
C ALA A 242 14.99 -11.65 -7.05
N LEU A 243 14.37 -10.96 -6.10
CA LEU A 243 14.84 -10.92 -4.69
C LEU A 243 14.74 -12.31 -4.04
N GLY A 244 13.78 -13.13 -4.46
CA GLY A 244 13.50 -14.45 -3.89
C GLY A 244 12.12 -14.48 -3.19
N PRO A 245 11.79 -15.58 -2.49
CA PRO A 245 10.54 -15.66 -1.72
C PRO A 245 10.52 -14.59 -0.62
N PRO A 246 9.55 -13.66 -0.61
CA PRO A 246 9.57 -12.48 0.29
C PRO A 246 9.72 -12.85 1.77
N THR A 247 9.04 -13.89 2.24
CA THR A 247 9.13 -14.38 3.63
C THR A 247 10.47 -15.02 4.01
N GLN A 248 11.42 -15.08 3.08
CA GLN A 248 12.77 -15.66 3.30
C GLN A 248 13.90 -14.66 3.04
N VAL A 249 13.58 -13.48 2.54
CA VAL A 249 14.53 -12.41 2.22
C VAL A 249 14.54 -11.41 3.36
N THR A 250 15.61 -11.42 4.14
CA THR A 250 15.79 -10.46 5.25
C THR A 250 16.43 -9.16 4.74
N ASP A 251 16.23 -8.05 5.45
CA ASP A 251 16.78 -6.72 5.13
C ASP A 251 18.30 -6.76 4.92
N GLY A 252 19.02 -7.57 5.70
CA GLY A 252 20.46 -7.75 5.53
C GLY A 252 20.87 -8.40 4.20
N GLN A 253 19.93 -8.96 3.44
CA GLN A 253 20.12 -9.54 2.11
C GLN A 253 19.73 -8.56 1.01
N LEU A 254 18.92 -7.54 1.33
CA LEU A 254 18.55 -6.46 0.41
C LEU A 254 19.71 -5.47 0.32
N GLY A 255 20.51 -5.56 -0.73
CA GLY A 255 21.63 -4.64 -0.92
C GLY A 255 21.17 -3.25 -1.35
N ALA A 256 21.79 -2.19 -0.83
CA ALA A 256 21.48 -0.82 -1.21
C ALA A 256 21.44 -0.57 -2.74
N PRO A 257 22.28 -1.19 -3.59
CA PRO A 257 22.15 -1.06 -5.04
C PRO A 257 20.84 -1.66 -5.60
N GLN A 258 20.34 -2.77 -5.02
CA GLN A 258 19.09 -3.40 -5.44
C GLN A 258 17.90 -2.54 -5.04
N LEU A 259 17.82 -2.08 -3.79
CA LEU A 259 16.79 -1.17 -3.31
C LEU A 259 16.76 0.12 -4.12
N LEU A 260 17.92 0.70 -4.43
CA LEU A 260 18.02 1.89 -5.30
C LEU A 260 17.54 1.61 -6.73
N ALA A 261 17.76 0.42 -7.27
CA ALA A 261 17.28 0.05 -8.60
C ALA A 261 15.75 -0.07 -8.60
N LEU A 262 15.18 -0.79 -7.63
CA LEU A 262 13.73 -0.91 -7.44
C LEU A 262 13.06 0.46 -7.26
N SER A 263 13.62 1.31 -6.40
CA SER A 263 13.12 2.67 -6.16
C SER A 263 13.08 3.51 -7.45
N ARG A 264 14.13 3.46 -8.27
CA ARG A 264 14.16 4.20 -9.55
C ARG A 264 13.15 3.66 -10.56
N GLN A 265 12.95 2.37 -10.59
CA GLN A 265 12.00 1.73 -11.49
C GLN A 265 10.57 2.05 -11.07
N ALA A 266 10.27 1.99 -9.78
CA ALA A 266 8.98 2.41 -9.24
C ALA A 266 8.70 3.90 -9.48
N ASP A 267 9.69 4.80 -9.30
CA ASP A 267 9.56 6.25 -9.59
C ASP A 267 9.27 6.49 -11.08
N ALA A 268 9.89 5.74 -11.98
CA ALA A 268 9.62 5.83 -13.41
C ALA A 268 8.22 5.34 -13.76
N ALA A 269 7.80 4.19 -13.25
CA ALA A 269 6.46 3.63 -13.46
C ALA A 269 5.38 4.56 -12.87
N ALA A 270 5.60 5.14 -11.68
CA ALA A 270 4.71 6.12 -11.08
C ALA A 270 4.52 7.37 -11.96
N ALA A 271 5.60 7.87 -12.56
CA ALA A 271 5.54 9.03 -13.43
C ALA A 271 4.71 8.76 -14.71
N ASP A 272 4.87 7.59 -15.31
CA ASP A 272 4.12 7.21 -16.51
C ASP A 272 2.64 6.92 -16.16
N LEU A 273 2.37 6.23 -15.08
CA LEU A 273 1.00 5.96 -14.59
C LEU A 273 0.29 7.26 -14.20
N ALA A 274 0.98 8.23 -13.60
CA ALA A 274 0.40 9.54 -13.29
C ALA A 274 -0.03 10.31 -14.56
N ARG A 275 0.75 10.19 -15.65
CA ARG A 275 0.38 10.77 -16.95
C ARG A 275 -0.86 10.10 -17.50
N LEU A 276 -0.89 8.77 -17.48
CA LEU A 276 -2.01 7.98 -17.96
C LEU A 276 -3.29 8.27 -17.16
N SER A 277 -3.20 8.31 -15.83
CA SER A 277 -4.32 8.65 -14.94
C SER A 277 -4.92 10.02 -15.23
N ALA A 278 -4.09 11.00 -15.62
CA ALA A 278 -4.56 12.32 -16.01
C ALA A 278 -5.42 12.31 -17.28
N ASP A 279 -5.19 11.39 -18.20
CA ASP A 279 -5.98 11.21 -19.41
C ASP A 279 -7.33 10.51 -19.13
N LEU A 280 -7.48 9.87 -17.97
CA LEU A 280 -8.70 9.21 -17.52
C LEU A 280 -9.69 10.13 -16.77
N VAL A 281 -9.31 11.36 -16.43
CA VAL A 281 -10.19 12.33 -15.73
C VAL A 281 -11.58 12.46 -16.33
N PRO A 282 -11.78 12.46 -17.67
CA PRO A 282 -13.11 12.54 -18.26
C PRO A 282 -14.07 11.40 -17.86
N PHE A 283 -13.54 10.25 -17.43
CA PHE A 283 -14.33 9.08 -17.05
C PHE A 283 -14.73 9.06 -15.58
N GLY A 284 -14.19 10.00 -14.75
CA GLY A 284 -14.48 10.13 -13.33
C GLY A 284 -15.72 10.98 -13.03
N THR A 285 -16.10 11.88 -13.93
CA THR A 285 -17.16 12.87 -13.68
C THR A 285 -18.54 12.45 -14.18
N GLY A 286 -18.68 11.25 -14.73
CA GLY A 286 -19.97 10.69 -15.14
C GLY A 286 -20.81 10.36 -13.90
N GLY A 287 -21.39 11.39 -13.30
CA GLY A 287 -22.46 11.21 -12.33
C GLY A 287 -23.56 10.36 -12.97
N ASP A 288 -24.17 9.53 -12.12
CA ASP A 288 -25.31 8.67 -12.36
C ASP A 288 -26.41 9.39 -13.13
N GLY A 289 -26.19 9.59 -14.41
CA GLY A 289 -27.24 9.89 -15.36
C GLY A 289 -28.00 8.60 -15.61
N ASP A 290 -28.89 8.29 -14.66
CA ASP A 290 -29.95 7.31 -14.84
C ASP A 290 -30.70 7.59 -16.15
N PRO A 291 -30.95 6.61 -17.02
CA PRO A 291 -31.67 6.80 -18.29
C PRO A 291 -33.15 7.09 -18.07
#